data_d1d43412a5f135e55c64e7aeb8ac8490
#
_entry.id   d1d43412a5f135e55c64e7aeb8ac8490
#
_cell.length_a   1.000
_cell.length_b   1.000
_cell.length_c   1.000
_cell.angle_alpha   90.00
_cell.angle_beta   90.00
_cell.angle_gamma   90.00
#
_symmetry.space_group_name_H-M   'P 1'
#
loop_
_entity.id
_entity.type
_entity.pdbx_description
1 polymer ?
#
loop_
_entity_poly.entity_id
_entity_poly.type
_entity_poly.pdbx_seq_one_letter_code
_entity_poly.pdbx_strand_id
1 'polypeptide(L)'
;MRRFIFCILLLFVLSPVVAQSARDFIRMGNKEYRQERYDKAETYYLKSLERSPSFEAYYNLGNAYVMQQKDSTAYENYKKADSLGTDDLMRKARNFHNMGNIWYAQGLAAAQQEGANAAGAFQNSVNFFKSSLRCNPDDHETRYNLAMAQYQLKKNQDKNGGGNNEENQDKKEQQQQQKQEQKEQQKPQQQQEEQPQQPEQKKEEMSNQTAEQLLNSAQQDEKDVQRKLNENQNNKRRSLEKDW
;
A
#
# COMPACT_ATOMS: atom_id res chain seq x y z
N MET A 1 -1.71 -30.88 -64.05
CA MET A 1 -0.95 -29.70 -63.56
C MET A 1 -1.85 -28.63 -62.95
N ARG A 2 -2.94 -28.16 -63.56
CA ARG A 2 -3.83 -27.13 -62.96
C ARG A 2 -4.44 -27.47 -61.58
N ARG A 3 -4.76 -28.76 -61.30
CA ARG A 3 -5.34 -29.20 -60.01
C ARG A 3 -4.31 -29.21 -58.90
N PHE A 4 -3.02 -29.43 -59.14
CA PHE A 4 -1.95 -29.39 -58.14
C PHE A 4 -1.61 -27.96 -57.75
N ILE A 5 -1.71 -27.00 -58.63
CA ILE A 5 -1.48 -25.58 -58.34
C ILE A 5 -2.54 -25.02 -57.40
N PHE A 6 -3.81 -25.47 -57.51
CA PHE A 6 -4.89 -25.09 -56.63
C PHE A 6 -4.72 -25.64 -55.18
N CYS A 7 -4.19 -26.84 -55.02
CA CYS A 7 -3.90 -27.39 -53.69
C CYS A 7 -2.72 -26.68 -52.99
N ILE A 8 -1.72 -26.23 -53.73
CA ILE A 8 -0.57 -25.46 -53.18
C ILE A 8 -1.01 -24.04 -52.79
N LEU A 9 -1.90 -23.42 -53.55
CA LEU A 9 -2.47 -22.10 -53.22
C LEU A 9 -3.37 -22.15 -51.98
N LEU A 10 -4.07 -23.25 -51.73
CA LEU A 10 -4.91 -23.43 -50.54
C LEU A 10 -4.07 -23.62 -49.26
N LEU A 11 -2.87 -24.21 -49.38
CA LEU A 11 -1.93 -24.38 -48.24
C LEU A 11 -1.25 -23.05 -47.80
N PHE A 12 -1.15 -22.08 -48.70
CA PHE A 12 -0.57 -20.76 -48.39
C PHE A 12 -1.54 -19.80 -47.67
N VAL A 13 -2.83 -20.07 -47.63
CA VAL A 13 -3.84 -19.25 -46.93
C VAL A 13 -3.99 -19.62 -45.46
N LEU A 14 -3.41 -20.72 -45.00
CA LEU A 14 -3.26 -21.08 -43.61
C LEU A 14 -2.00 -20.43 -43.01
N SER A 15 -1.89 -19.08 -43.16
CA SER A 15 -0.95 -18.32 -42.33
C SER A 15 -1.31 -18.64 -40.88
N PRO A 16 -0.40 -19.18 -40.05
CA PRO A 16 -0.68 -19.33 -38.64
C PRO A 16 -1.00 -17.94 -38.11
N VAL A 17 -2.25 -17.68 -37.83
CA VAL A 17 -2.62 -16.56 -36.98
C VAL A 17 -1.93 -16.88 -35.67
N VAL A 18 -0.75 -16.29 -35.45
CA VAL A 18 -0.03 -16.40 -34.19
C VAL A 18 -0.93 -15.79 -33.13
N ALA A 19 -1.70 -16.64 -32.49
CA ALA A 19 -2.57 -16.20 -31.40
C ALA A 19 -1.70 -15.57 -30.32
N GLN A 20 -1.86 -14.29 -30.10
CA GLN A 20 -1.14 -13.57 -29.08
C GLN A 20 -1.40 -14.22 -27.71
N SER A 21 -0.34 -14.55 -27.00
CA SER A 21 -0.43 -15.15 -25.69
C SER A 21 -0.88 -14.12 -24.63
N ALA A 22 -1.41 -14.60 -23.50
CA ALA A 22 -1.72 -13.74 -22.35
C ALA A 22 -0.50 -12.89 -21.94
N ARG A 23 0.71 -13.47 -21.98
CA ARG A 23 1.96 -12.75 -21.66
C ARG A 23 2.29 -11.65 -22.66
N ASP A 24 1.99 -11.84 -23.93
CA ASP A 24 2.23 -10.80 -24.94
C ASP A 24 1.32 -9.60 -24.70
N PHE A 25 0.06 -9.84 -24.35
CA PHE A 25 -0.85 -8.78 -23.94
C PHE A 25 -0.37 -8.04 -22.69
N ILE A 26 0.17 -8.74 -21.66
CA ILE A 26 0.79 -8.08 -20.51
C ILE A 26 1.96 -7.17 -20.95
N ARG A 27 2.84 -7.66 -21.83
CA ARG A 27 3.97 -6.85 -22.34
C ARG A 27 3.50 -5.60 -23.10
N MET A 28 2.45 -5.75 -23.91
CA MET A 28 1.84 -4.62 -24.62
C MET A 28 1.22 -3.62 -23.64
N GLY A 29 0.47 -4.10 -22.64
CA GLY A 29 -0.09 -3.28 -21.57
C GLY A 29 0.99 -2.53 -20.81
N ASN A 30 2.06 -3.23 -20.41
CA ASN A 30 3.21 -2.61 -19.72
C ASN A 30 3.91 -1.54 -20.58
N LYS A 31 3.95 -1.71 -21.90
CA LYS A 31 4.48 -0.69 -22.81
C LYS A 31 3.61 0.56 -22.83
N GLU A 32 2.29 0.39 -22.95
CA GLU A 32 1.34 1.51 -22.94
C GLU A 32 1.34 2.22 -21.56
N TYR A 33 1.39 1.46 -20.46
CA TYR A 33 1.45 1.99 -19.10
C TYR A 33 2.68 2.90 -18.89
N ARG A 34 3.87 2.48 -19.35
CA ARG A 34 5.08 3.31 -19.27
C ARG A 34 5.03 4.57 -20.13
N GLN A 35 4.12 4.64 -21.07
CA GLN A 35 3.86 5.81 -21.91
C GLN A 35 2.66 6.62 -21.40
N GLU A 36 2.23 6.36 -20.16
CA GLU A 36 1.11 7.01 -19.47
C GLU A 36 -0.24 6.88 -20.21
N ARG A 37 -0.34 5.93 -21.15
CA ARG A 37 -1.56 5.62 -21.88
C ARG A 37 -2.35 4.54 -21.16
N TYR A 38 -2.90 4.89 -20.00
CA TYR A 38 -3.50 3.96 -19.06
C TYR A 38 -4.77 3.27 -19.57
N ASP A 39 -5.54 3.96 -20.40
CA ASP A 39 -6.71 3.41 -21.11
C ASP A 39 -6.34 2.29 -22.10
N LYS A 40 -5.24 2.46 -22.83
CA LYS A 40 -4.71 1.42 -23.72
C LYS A 40 -4.08 0.27 -22.93
N ALA A 41 -3.39 0.58 -21.85
CA ALA A 41 -2.83 -0.43 -20.96
C ALA A 41 -3.95 -1.31 -20.37
N GLU A 42 -5.03 -0.70 -19.87
CA GLU A 42 -6.26 -1.39 -19.42
C GLU A 42 -6.77 -2.36 -20.49
N THR A 43 -6.93 -1.88 -21.72
CA THR A 43 -7.40 -2.71 -22.86
C THR A 43 -6.53 -3.97 -23.05
N TYR A 44 -5.22 -3.85 -22.98
CA TYR A 44 -4.33 -4.99 -23.13
C TYR A 44 -4.33 -5.91 -21.92
N TYR A 45 -4.41 -5.40 -20.72
CA TYR A 45 -4.51 -6.25 -19.53
C TYR A 45 -5.82 -7.03 -19.50
N LEU A 46 -6.94 -6.44 -19.93
CA LEU A 46 -8.22 -7.14 -20.10
C LEU A 46 -8.11 -8.26 -21.13
N LYS A 47 -7.50 -8.01 -22.29
CA LYS A 47 -7.23 -9.07 -23.30
C LYS A 47 -6.35 -10.20 -22.76
N SER A 48 -5.40 -9.88 -21.86
CA SER A 48 -4.61 -10.90 -21.17
C SER A 48 -5.48 -11.76 -20.27
N LEU A 49 -6.35 -11.15 -19.49
CA LEU A 49 -7.26 -11.84 -18.57
C LEU A 49 -8.28 -12.71 -19.28
N GLU A 50 -8.76 -12.30 -20.46
CA GLU A 50 -9.61 -13.12 -21.33
C GLU A 50 -8.91 -14.40 -21.79
N ARG A 51 -7.59 -14.37 -21.98
CA ARG A 51 -6.79 -15.54 -22.37
C ARG A 51 -6.45 -16.43 -21.19
N SER A 52 -5.98 -15.84 -20.10
CA SER A 52 -5.61 -16.56 -18.88
C SER A 52 -5.57 -15.60 -17.70
N PRO A 53 -6.45 -15.76 -16.70
CA PRO A 53 -6.36 -15.02 -15.45
C PRO A 53 -5.00 -15.24 -14.77
N SER A 54 -4.37 -14.17 -14.32
CA SER A 54 -3.09 -14.25 -13.62
C SER A 54 -2.95 -13.12 -12.60
N PHE A 55 -2.16 -13.35 -11.55
CA PHE A 55 -1.82 -12.34 -10.57
C PHE A 55 -1.29 -11.07 -11.26
N GLU A 56 -0.32 -11.24 -12.17
CA GLU A 56 0.34 -10.14 -12.86
C GLU A 56 -0.64 -9.27 -13.66
N ALA A 57 -1.56 -9.91 -14.40
CA ALA A 57 -2.52 -9.18 -15.22
C ALA A 57 -3.52 -8.38 -14.36
N TYR A 58 -4.05 -8.97 -13.28
CA TYR A 58 -4.93 -8.24 -12.36
C TYR A 58 -4.19 -7.14 -11.59
N TYR A 59 -2.99 -7.40 -11.10
CA TYR A 59 -2.17 -6.40 -10.42
C TYR A 59 -1.88 -5.18 -11.32
N ASN A 60 -1.44 -5.43 -12.56
CA ASN A 60 -1.13 -4.36 -13.50
C ASN A 60 -2.39 -3.60 -13.96
N LEU A 61 -3.52 -4.30 -14.09
CA LEU A 61 -4.81 -3.67 -14.36
C LEU A 61 -5.24 -2.77 -13.19
N GLY A 62 -5.05 -3.23 -11.95
CA GLY A 62 -5.25 -2.41 -10.75
C GLY A 62 -4.41 -1.13 -10.79
N ASN A 63 -3.12 -1.25 -11.11
CA ASN A 63 -2.24 -0.09 -11.26
C ASN A 63 -2.74 0.89 -12.34
N ALA A 64 -3.21 0.38 -13.48
CA ALA A 64 -3.75 1.21 -14.55
C ALA A 64 -5.02 1.97 -14.10
N TYR A 65 -5.86 1.34 -13.26
CA TYR A 65 -7.03 1.99 -12.71
C TYR A 65 -6.70 3.06 -11.65
N VAL A 66 -5.69 2.84 -10.81
CA VAL A 66 -5.19 3.88 -9.88
C VAL A 66 -4.76 5.13 -10.65
N MET A 67 -4.00 4.96 -11.72
CA MET A 67 -3.56 6.08 -12.56
C MET A 67 -4.71 6.79 -13.29
N GLN A 68 -5.86 6.13 -13.42
CA GLN A 68 -7.10 6.70 -13.94
C GLN A 68 -8.03 7.24 -12.84
N GLN A 69 -7.58 7.25 -11.57
CA GLN A 69 -8.37 7.67 -10.40
C GLN A 69 -9.64 6.80 -10.18
N LYS A 70 -9.60 5.54 -10.62
CA LYS A 70 -10.69 4.56 -10.45
C LYS A 70 -10.39 3.62 -9.27
N ASP A 71 -10.21 4.18 -8.07
CA ASP A 71 -9.68 3.48 -6.91
C ASP A 71 -10.50 2.26 -6.49
N SER A 72 -11.83 2.34 -6.51
CA SER A 72 -12.68 1.20 -6.18
C SER A 72 -12.49 0.04 -7.15
N THR A 73 -12.36 0.33 -8.44
CA THR A 73 -12.11 -0.70 -9.47
C THR A 73 -10.69 -1.27 -9.33
N ALA A 74 -9.71 -0.42 -9.02
CA ALA A 74 -8.35 -0.85 -8.74
C ALA A 74 -8.29 -1.83 -7.56
N TYR A 75 -8.96 -1.49 -6.45
CA TYR A 75 -9.02 -2.34 -5.27
C TYR A 75 -9.60 -3.74 -5.56
N GLU A 76 -10.70 -3.82 -6.32
CA GLU A 76 -11.28 -5.11 -6.71
C GLU A 76 -10.32 -5.94 -7.58
N ASN A 77 -9.52 -5.31 -8.43
CA ASN A 77 -8.50 -6.02 -9.20
C ASN A 77 -7.32 -6.49 -8.34
N TYR A 78 -6.86 -5.72 -7.37
CA TYR A 78 -5.87 -6.18 -6.40
C TYR A 78 -6.37 -7.33 -5.55
N LYS A 79 -7.65 -7.34 -5.16
CA LYS A 79 -8.27 -8.48 -4.47
C LYS A 79 -8.27 -9.74 -5.34
N LYS A 80 -8.60 -9.61 -6.63
CA LYS A 80 -8.54 -10.73 -7.58
C LYS A 80 -7.11 -11.25 -7.76
N ALA A 81 -6.12 -10.34 -7.82
CA ALA A 81 -4.71 -10.73 -7.84
C ALA A 81 -4.34 -11.52 -6.57
N ASP A 82 -4.70 -11.04 -5.38
CA ASP A 82 -4.42 -11.73 -4.12
C ASP A 82 -5.09 -13.11 -4.07
N SER A 83 -6.33 -13.25 -4.56
CA SER A 83 -7.06 -14.53 -4.58
C SER A 83 -6.42 -15.58 -5.46
N LEU A 84 -5.76 -15.19 -6.56
CA LEU A 84 -4.99 -16.10 -7.39
C LEU A 84 -3.67 -16.52 -6.77
N GLY A 85 -3.18 -15.70 -5.83
CA GLY A 85 -1.93 -15.93 -5.15
C GLY A 85 -0.68 -15.74 -6.02
N THR A 86 0.46 -15.74 -5.37
CA THR A 86 1.80 -15.77 -5.98
C THR A 86 2.80 -16.26 -4.96
N ASP A 87 3.80 -17.02 -5.40
CA ASP A 87 4.93 -17.44 -4.57
C ASP A 87 5.96 -16.30 -4.41
N ASP A 88 5.86 -15.27 -5.23
CA ASP A 88 6.73 -14.09 -5.17
C ASP A 88 6.24 -13.13 -4.05
N LEU A 89 6.90 -13.21 -2.90
CA LEU A 89 6.58 -12.40 -1.73
C LEU A 89 6.70 -10.89 -2.02
N MET A 90 7.63 -10.48 -2.90
CA MET A 90 7.79 -9.08 -3.26
C MET A 90 6.60 -8.55 -4.08
N ARG A 91 6.04 -9.38 -4.98
CA ARG A 91 4.81 -9.04 -5.70
C ARG A 91 3.62 -8.96 -4.76
N LYS A 92 3.53 -9.91 -3.83
CA LYS A 92 2.47 -9.93 -2.81
C LYS A 92 2.55 -8.71 -1.90
N ALA A 93 3.76 -8.32 -1.46
CA ALA A 93 3.98 -7.11 -0.68
C ALA A 93 3.47 -5.86 -1.41
N ARG A 94 3.87 -5.68 -2.68
CA ARG A 94 3.42 -4.53 -3.48
C ARG A 94 1.91 -4.50 -3.67
N ASN A 95 1.26 -5.65 -3.83
CA ASN A 95 -0.20 -5.73 -3.94
C ASN A 95 -0.88 -5.23 -2.66
N PHE A 96 -0.42 -5.69 -1.49
CA PHE A 96 -0.94 -5.20 -0.20
C PHE A 96 -0.61 -3.73 0.05
N HIS A 97 0.59 -3.27 -0.33
CA HIS A 97 0.96 -1.86 -0.25
C HIS A 97 -0.03 -0.97 -1.02
N ASN A 98 -0.34 -1.33 -2.27
CA ASN A 98 -1.26 -0.57 -3.10
C ASN A 98 -2.70 -0.58 -2.55
N MET A 99 -3.16 -1.73 -2.01
CA MET A 99 -4.44 -1.80 -1.30
C MET A 99 -4.45 -0.89 -0.07
N GLY A 100 -3.36 -0.83 0.67
CA GLY A 100 -3.16 0.08 1.81
C GLY A 100 -3.26 1.54 1.41
N ASN A 101 -2.64 1.93 0.30
CA ASN A 101 -2.69 3.31 -0.23
C ASN A 101 -4.12 3.72 -0.63
N ILE A 102 -4.88 2.82 -1.27
CA ILE A 102 -6.29 3.10 -1.61
C ILE A 102 -7.11 3.36 -0.35
N TRP A 103 -6.99 2.51 0.67
CA TRP A 103 -7.72 2.69 1.92
C TRP A 103 -7.26 3.94 2.68
N TYR A 104 -5.98 4.31 2.60
CA TYR A 104 -5.47 5.54 3.17
C TYR A 104 -6.10 6.78 2.51
N ALA A 105 -6.12 6.80 1.17
CA ALA A 105 -6.76 7.89 0.41
C ALA A 105 -8.26 8.00 0.71
N GLN A 106 -8.97 6.86 0.80
CA GLN A 106 -10.39 6.85 1.22
C GLN A 106 -10.58 7.38 2.64
N GLY A 107 -9.67 7.04 3.56
CA GLY A 107 -9.69 7.58 4.92
C GLY A 107 -9.50 9.09 4.96
N LEU A 108 -8.58 9.63 4.16
CA LEU A 108 -8.39 11.08 4.03
C LEU A 108 -9.62 11.78 3.47
N ALA A 109 -10.23 11.21 2.43
CA ALA A 109 -11.46 11.74 1.86
C ALA A 109 -12.64 11.71 2.86
N ALA A 110 -12.81 10.60 3.58
CA ALA A 110 -13.82 10.46 4.61
C ALA A 110 -13.60 11.42 5.79
N ALA A 111 -12.35 11.68 6.17
CA ALA A 111 -12.03 12.60 7.27
C ALA A 111 -12.41 14.07 6.99
N GLN A 112 -12.62 14.42 5.72
CA GLN A 112 -13.10 15.74 5.29
C GLN A 112 -14.63 15.83 5.27
N GLN A 113 -15.34 14.73 5.42
CA GLN A 113 -16.80 14.67 5.40
C GLN A 113 -17.33 14.48 6.82
N GLU A 114 -18.27 15.33 7.21
CA GLU A 114 -18.90 15.26 8.53
C GLU A 114 -19.71 13.95 8.67
N GLY A 115 -19.50 13.23 9.77
CA GLY A 115 -20.20 11.97 10.04
C GLY A 115 -19.66 10.73 9.31
N ALA A 116 -18.65 10.84 8.44
CA ALA A 116 -18.08 9.70 7.74
C ALA A 116 -17.11 8.90 8.64
N ASN A 117 -17.10 7.58 8.47
CA ASN A 117 -16.23 6.68 9.25
C ASN A 117 -14.80 6.62 8.66
N ALA A 118 -14.04 7.69 8.85
CA ALA A 118 -12.64 7.74 8.45
C ALA A 118 -11.77 6.72 9.21
N ALA A 119 -12.06 6.47 10.50
CA ALA A 119 -11.30 5.54 11.31
C ALA A 119 -11.32 4.10 10.75
N GLY A 120 -12.47 3.64 10.23
CA GLY A 120 -12.58 2.32 9.60
C GLY A 120 -11.70 2.19 8.35
N ALA A 121 -11.63 3.23 7.53
CA ALA A 121 -10.77 3.25 6.34
C ALA A 121 -9.27 3.23 6.73
N PHE A 122 -8.86 4.05 7.70
CA PHE A 122 -7.48 4.03 8.19
C PHE A 122 -7.11 2.70 8.85
N GLN A 123 -8.04 2.05 9.56
CA GLN A 123 -7.80 0.71 10.12
C GLN A 123 -7.53 -0.33 9.02
N ASN A 124 -8.29 -0.29 7.92
CA ASN A 124 -8.04 -1.16 6.77
C ASN A 124 -6.68 -0.88 6.14
N SER A 125 -6.30 0.39 5.97
CA SER A 125 -4.98 0.81 5.50
C SER A 125 -3.86 0.21 6.37
N VAL A 126 -3.95 0.37 7.70
CA VAL A 126 -3.00 -0.21 8.67
C VAL A 126 -2.87 -1.72 8.48
N ASN A 127 -4.00 -2.43 8.32
CA ASN A 127 -4.01 -3.89 8.16
C ASN A 127 -3.28 -4.31 6.86
N PHE A 128 -3.50 -3.60 5.76
CA PHE A 128 -2.84 -3.90 4.48
C PHE A 128 -1.35 -3.57 4.50
N PHE A 129 -0.93 -2.44 5.07
CA PHE A 129 0.49 -2.13 5.22
C PHE A 129 1.21 -3.13 6.12
N LYS A 130 0.60 -3.58 7.23
CA LYS A 130 1.12 -4.68 8.04
C LYS A 130 1.24 -5.99 7.23
N SER A 131 0.28 -6.28 6.35
CA SER A 131 0.34 -7.44 5.46
C SER A 131 1.46 -7.33 4.43
N SER A 132 1.69 -6.14 3.88
CA SER A 132 2.82 -5.84 2.99
C SER A 132 4.15 -6.08 3.70
N LEU A 133 4.33 -5.55 4.89
CA LEU A 133 5.57 -5.68 5.67
C LEU A 133 5.84 -7.12 6.14
N ARG A 134 4.82 -7.96 6.34
CA ARG A 134 5.03 -9.40 6.56
C ARG A 134 5.66 -10.11 5.37
N CYS A 135 5.39 -9.62 4.16
CA CYS A 135 5.98 -10.15 2.92
C CYS A 135 7.33 -9.50 2.56
N ASN A 136 7.53 -8.24 2.91
CA ASN A 136 8.75 -7.46 2.70
C ASN A 136 9.03 -6.56 3.90
N PRO A 137 9.72 -7.07 4.94
CA PRO A 137 9.99 -6.31 6.17
C PRO A 137 10.86 -5.07 5.96
N ASP A 138 11.68 -5.04 4.91
CA ASP A 138 12.67 -3.97 4.68
C ASP A 138 12.13 -2.80 3.84
N ASP A 139 10.83 -2.80 3.53
CA ASP A 139 10.19 -1.73 2.77
C ASP A 139 9.99 -0.46 3.63
N HIS A 140 10.89 0.49 3.46
CA HIS A 140 10.86 1.76 4.19
C HIS A 140 9.65 2.62 3.84
N GLU A 141 9.21 2.60 2.57
CA GLU A 141 8.03 3.35 2.13
C GLU A 141 6.76 2.81 2.81
N THR A 142 6.58 1.49 2.80
CA THR A 142 5.44 0.86 3.47
C THR A 142 5.47 1.10 4.99
N ARG A 143 6.66 1.12 5.62
CA ARG A 143 6.77 1.48 7.05
C ARG A 143 6.33 2.91 7.33
N TYR A 144 6.77 3.86 6.51
CA TYR A 144 6.35 5.25 6.63
C TYR A 144 4.83 5.38 6.45
N ASN A 145 4.27 4.77 5.41
CA ASN A 145 2.82 4.80 5.15
C ASN A 145 2.01 4.13 6.27
N LEU A 146 2.53 3.06 6.89
CA LEU A 146 1.94 2.44 8.07
C LEU A 146 1.89 3.42 9.25
N ALA A 147 2.99 4.11 9.55
CA ALA A 147 3.05 5.11 10.62
C ALA A 147 2.03 6.24 10.37
N MET A 148 1.95 6.74 9.14
CA MET A 148 0.96 7.75 8.76
C MET A 148 -0.48 7.26 8.93
N ALA A 149 -0.78 6.04 8.52
CA ALA A 149 -2.11 5.45 8.67
C ALA A 149 -2.50 5.26 10.15
N GLN A 150 -1.55 4.85 10.99
CA GLN A 150 -1.76 4.71 12.45
C GLN A 150 -2.01 6.07 13.12
N TYR A 151 -1.24 7.10 12.74
CA TYR A 151 -1.46 8.45 13.23
C TYR A 151 -2.86 8.95 12.88
N GLN A 152 -3.28 8.82 11.61
CA GLN A 152 -4.60 9.24 11.18
C GLN A 152 -5.72 8.42 11.83
N LEU A 153 -5.50 7.12 12.04
CA LEU A 153 -6.44 6.26 12.76
C LEU A 153 -6.66 6.78 14.19
N LYS A 154 -5.58 7.01 14.94
CA LYS A 154 -5.65 7.55 16.30
C LYS A 154 -6.38 8.90 16.32
N LYS A 155 -5.95 9.86 15.49
CA LYS A 155 -6.56 11.20 15.37
C LYS A 155 -8.07 11.15 15.10
N ASN A 156 -8.56 10.18 14.32
CA ASN A 156 -9.97 10.06 13.98
C ASN A 156 -10.77 9.22 14.98
N GLN A 157 -10.14 8.31 15.72
CA GLN A 157 -10.77 7.64 16.86
C GLN A 157 -11.04 8.61 18.00
N ASP A 158 -10.09 9.47 18.30
CA ASP A 158 -10.20 10.47 19.38
C ASP A 158 -11.29 11.52 19.07
N LYS A 159 -11.49 11.87 17.80
CA LYS A 159 -12.60 12.75 17.37
C LYS A 159 -14.00 12.12 17.55
N ASN A 160 -14.11 10.80 17.39
CA ASN A 160 -15.39 10.08 17.49
C ASN A 160 -15.72 9.59 18.90
N GLY A 161 -14.73 9.43 19.76
CA GLY A 161 -14.88 9.09 21.18
C GLY A 161 -14.86 10.36 22.02
N GLY A 162 -16.03 10.99 22.21
CA GLY A 162 -16.20 12.28 22.90
C GLY A 162 -15.25 12.50 24.06
N GLY A 163 -14.48 13.57 23.96
CA GLY A 163 -13.37 13.99 24.78
C GLY A 163 -13.51 13.73 26.29
N ASN A 164 -12.50 13.05 26.83
CA ASN A 164 -12.18 13.19 28.26
C ASN A 164 -10.75 12.78 28.65
N ASN A 165 -9.81 12.48 27.73
CA ASN A 165 -8.46 12.05 28.17
C ASN A 165 -7.26 12.77 27.54
N GLU A 166 -7.42 13.69 26.57
CA GLU A 166 -6.26 14.24 25.83
C GLU A 166 -5.69 15.52 26.47
N GLU A 167 -6.49 16.32 27.18
CA GLU A 167 -5.95 17.53 27.84
C GLU A 167 -4.81 17.24 28.85
N ASN A 168 -4.69 16.02 29.36
CA ASN A 168 -3.65 15.64 30.31
C ASN A 168 -2.38 15.04 29.70
N GLN A 169 -2.43 14.49 28.47
CA GLN A 169 -1.22 14.00 27.79
C GLN A 169 -0.48 15.10 27.05
N ASP A 170 -1.16 15.96 26.32
CA ASP A 170 -0.54 17.10 25.64
C ASP A 170 0.12 18.08 26.60
N LYS A 171 -0.50 18.31 27.78
CA LYS A 171 0.12 19.13 28.84
C LYS A 171 1.37 18.48 29.45
N LYS A 172 1.45 17.14 29.51
CA LYS A 172 2.66 16.44 29.99
C LYS A 172 3.77 16.45 28.96
N GLU A 173 3.46 16.29 27.68
CA GLU A 173 4.45 16.35 26.59
C GLU A 173 4.98 17.77 26.37
N GLN A 174 4.12 18.79 26.41
CA GLN A 174 4.55 20.19 26.36
C GLN A 174 5.41 20.60 27.58
N GLN A 175 5.12 20.08 28.78
CA GLN A 175 5.96 20.32 29.95
C GLN A 175 7.33 19.60 29.88
N GLN A 176 7.40 18.44 29.22
CA GLN A 176 8.67 17.75 28.99
C GLN A 176 9.50 18.45 27.91
N GLN A 177 8.88 18.94 26.83
CA GLN A 177 9.57 19.73 25.79
C GLN A 177 10.09 21.04 26.33
N GLN A 178 9.31 21.79 27.11
CA GLN A 178 9.77 23.04 27.75
C GLN A 178 10.94 22.82 28.74
N LYS A 179 10.99 21.68 29.41
CA LYS A 179 12.12 21.30 30.28
C LYS A 179 13.39 20.90 29.51
N GLN A 180 13.24 20.36 28.28
CA GLN A 180 14.38 20.09 27.41
C GLN A 180 14.91 21.35 26.73
N GLU A 181 14.04 22.22 26.23
CA GLU A 181 14.44 23.51 25.64
C GLU A 181 15.14 24.42 26.63
N GLN A 182 14.73 24.42 27.92
CA GLN A 182 15.43 25.18 28.96
C GLN A 182 16.83 24.61 29.28
N LYS A 183 17.12 23.35 28.98
CA LYS A 183 18.46 22.76 29.14
C LYS A 183 19.38 23.00 27.94
N GLU A 184 18.82 23.23 26.74
CA GLU A 184 19.60 23.52 25.54
C GLU A 184 19.96 25.00 25.39
N GLN A 185 19.21 25.92 25.99
CA GLN A 185 19.49 27.37 25.96
C GLN A 185 20.71 27.81 26.80
N GLN A 186 21.44 26.89 27.44
CA GLN A 186 22.67 27.20 28.18
C GLN A 186 23.98 26.91 27.43
N LYS A 187 23.95 26.78 26.08
CA LYS A 187 25.18 26.77 25.27
C LYS A 187 25.26 27.99 24.34
N PRO A 188 26.44 28.64 24.19
CA PRO A 188 26.54 29.96 23.55
C PRO A 188 26.37 29.90 22.03
N GLN A 189 25.71 30.94 21.53
CA GLN A 189 25.40 31.18 20.11
C GLN A 189 26.67 31.47 19.30
N GLN A 190 26.71 30.93 18.06
CA GLN A 190 27.38 31.55 16.92
C GLN A 190 26.36 31.82 15.83
N GLN A 191 26.41 33.04 15.32
CA GLN A 191 25.52 33.70 14.39
C GLN A 191 25.53 33.05 13.02
N GLN A 192 24.34 32.93 12.36
CA GLN A 192 24.22 33.01 10.91
C GLN A 192 22.88 33.68 10.52
N GLU A 193 22.96 34.47 9.46
CA GLU A 193 22.07 35.51 9.00
C GLU A 193 20.70 35.01 8.47
N GLU A 194 19.65 35.82 8.73
CA GLU A 194 18.30 35.66 8.22
C GLU A 194 18.19 36.13 6.76
N GLN A 195 17.54 35.34 5.92
CA GLN A 195 16.86 35.78 4.69
C GLN A 195 15.35 35.56 4.82
N PRO A 196 14.51 36.50 4.38
CA PRO A 196 13.05 36.42 4.58
C PRO A 196 12.39 35.48 3.59
N GLN A 197 11.65 34.49 4.09
CA GLN A 197 10.84 33.58 3.30
C GLN A 197 9.37 34.02 3.27
N GLN A 198 8.76 33.91 2.09
CA GLN A 198 7.35 34.14 1.79
C GLN A 198 6.44 33.09 2.49
N PRO A 199 5.16 33.38 2.75
CA PRO A 199 4.29 32.46 3.45
C PRO A 199 3.83 31.32 2.54
N GLU A 200 4.44 30.13 2.70
CA GLU A 200 3.93 28.88 2.14
C GLU A 200 2.79 28.32 2.98
N GLN A 201 1.78 27.79 2.29
CA GLN A 201 0.63 27.12 2.89
C GLN A 201 1.12 25.94 3.74
N LYS A 202 0.85 25.96 5.06
CA LYS A 202 1.13 24.88 5.99
C LYS A 202 0.38 23.62 5.57
N LYS A 203 1.04 22.72 4.83
CA LYS A 203 0.76 21.29 4.96
C LYS A 203 1.17 20.91 6.38
N GLU A 204 0.26 20.33 7.17
CA GLU A 204 0.60 19.70 8.45
C GLU A 204 1.52 18.51 8.16
N GLU A 205 2.81 18.77 8.04
CA GLU A 205 3.82 17.71 7.98
C GLU A 205 4.05 17.21 9.40
N MET A 206 3.80 15.93 9.61
CA MET A 206 4.15 15.25 10.84
C MET A 206 5.66 15.39 11.06
N SER A 207 6.09 15.79 12.25
CA SER A 207 7.53 15.93 12.53
C SER A 207 8.23 14.59 12.35
N ASN A 208 9.47 14.58 11.87
CA ASN A 208 10.26 13.37 11.69
C ASN A 208 10.39 12.55 12.99
N GLN A 209 10.44 13.21 14.16
CA GLN A 209 10.44 12.55 15.46
C GLN A 209 9.14 11.82 15.78
N THR A 210 7.99 12.41 15.44
CA THR A 210 6.69 11.74 15.62
C THR A 210 6.55 10.54 14.68
N ALA A 211 7.04 10.66 13.45
CA ALA A 211 7.09 9.55 12.49
C ALA A 211 7.99 8.40 12.98
N GLU A 212 9.17 8.71 13.55
CA GLU A 212 10.07 7.72 14.15
C GLU A 212 9.47 7.03 15.38
N GLN A 213 8.82 7.77 16.28
CA GLN A 213 8.17 7.21 17.46
C GLN A 213 7.04 6.25 17.07
N LEU A 214 6.19 6.62 16.10
CA LEU A 214 5.14 5.76 15.58
C LEU A 214 5.71 4.53 14.86
N LEU A 215 6.81 4.69 14.13
CA LEU A 215 7.50 3.59 13.48
C LEU A 215 8.06 2.59 14.50
N ASN A 216 8.69 3.09 15.58
CA ASN A 216 9.21 2.25 16.66
C ASN A 216 8.09 1.51 17.41
N SER A 217 6.95 2.20 17.68
CA SER A 217 5.76 1.56 18.26
C SER A 217 5.21 0.46 17.34
N ALA A 218 5.11 0.71 16.04
CA ALA A 218 4.63 -0.28 15.08
C ALA A 218 5.55 -1.51 14.99
N GLN A 219 6.87 -1.31 15.07
CA GLN A 219 7.84 -2.41 15.11
C GLN A 219 7.74 -3.25 16.40
N GLN A 220 7.44 -2.58 17.52
CA GLN A 220 7.25 -3.27 18.80
C GLN A 220 5.99 -4.14 18.76
N ASP A 221 4.88 -3.59 18.27
CA ASP A 221 3.61 -4.32 18.08
C ASP A 221 3.79 -5.54 17.17
N GLU A 222 4.58 -5.41 16.09
CA GLU A 222 4.83 -6.51 15.17
C GLU A 222 5.68 -7.62 15.82
N LYS A 223 6.70 -7.27 16.60
CA LYS A 223 7.48 -8.24 17.39
C LYS A 223 6.60 -8.97 18.39
N ASP A 224 5.68 -8.28 19.03
CA ASP A 224 4.75 -8.88 19.99
C ASP A 224 3.74 -9.82 19.34
N VAL A 225 3.25 -9.46 18.13
CA VAL A 225 2.39 -10.33 17.31
C VAL A 225 3.15 -11.58 16.87
N GLN A 226 4.39 -11.43 16.36
CA GLN A 226 5.22 -12.57 15.97
C GLN A 226 5.54 -13.48 17.16
N ARG A 227 5.84 -12.91 18.33
CA ARG A 227 6.04 -13.70 19.56
C ARG A 227 4.80 -14.52 19.91
N LYS A 228 3.62 -13.90 19.93
CA LYS A 228 2.34 -14.59 20.20
C LYS A 228 2.02 -15.68 19.16
N LEU A 229 2.33 -15.45 17.89
CA LEU A 229 2.17 -16.46 16.83
C LEU A 229 3.10 -17.65 17.04
N ASN A 230 4.37 -17.41 17.38
CA ASN A 230 5.34 -18.46 17.67
C ASN A 230 4.97 -19.23 18.94
N GLU A 231 4.50 -18.56 19.99
CA GLU A 231 4.01 -19.20 21.21
C GLU A 231 2.79 -20.09 20.92
N ASN A 232 1.84 -19.62 20.11
CA ASN A 232 0.68 -20.41 19.70
C ASN A 232 1.06 -21.62 18.83
N GLN A 233 2.03 -21.49 17.93
CA GLN A 233 2.53 -22.61 17.13
C GLN A 233 3.26 -23.63 18.01
N ASN A 234 4.07 -23.18 18.96
CA ASN A 234 4.77 -24.05 19.90
C ASN A 234 3.79 -24.75 20.85
N ASN A 235 2.74 -24.08 21.30
CA ASN A 235 1.71 -24.69 22.13
C ASN A 235 0.89 -25.72 21.35
N LYS A 236 0.58 -25.49 20.07
CA LYS A 236 -0.05 -26.49 19.21
C LYS A 236 0.85 -27.72 18.99
N ARG A 237 2.16 -27.52 18.77
CA ARG A 237 3.11 -28.64 18.66
C ARG A 237 3.18 -29.46 19.95
N ARG A 238 3.26 -28.79 21.11
CA ARG A 238 3.28 -29.47 22.42
C ARG A 238 1.99 -30.21 22.75
N SER A 239 0.82 -29.75 22.27
CA SER A 239 -0.45 -30.48 22.45
C SER A 239 -0.48 -31.75 21.57
N LEU A 240 0.01 -31.66 20.33
CA LEU A 240 0.10 -32.80 19.42
C LEU A 240 1.10 -33.86 19.87
N GLU A 241 2.17 -33.49 20.61
CA GLU A 241 3.15 -34.43 21.18
C GLU A 241 2.66 -35.13 22.46
N LYS A 242 1.59 -34.64 23.10
CA LYS A 242 0.99 -35.25 24.32
C LYS A 242 -0.13 -36.23 24.03
N ASP A 243 -0.61 -36.31 22.81
CA ASP A 243 -1.71 -37.18 22.40
C ASP A 243 -1.23 -38.52 21.80
N TRP A 244 0.05 -38.94 22.04
CA TRP A 244 0.62 -40.24 21.65
C TRP A 244 1.09 -41.00 22.86
#